data_2dd58d1c21e4a04be382444b1c5f7e8d
#
_entry.id   2dd58d1c21e4a04be382444b1c5f7e8d
#
_cell.length_a   1.000
_cell.length_b   1.000
_cell.length_c   1.000
_cell.angle_alpha   90.00
_cell.angle_beta   90.00
_cell.angle_gamma   90.00
#
_symmetry.space_group_name_H-M   'P 1'
#
loop_
_entity.id
_entity.type
_entity.pdbx_description
1 polymer ?
#
loop_
_entity_poly.entity_id
_entity_poly.type
_entity_poly.pdbx_seq_one_letter_code
_entity_poly.pdbx_strand_id
1 'polypeptide(L)'
;MLPLIEEAVRTGDHKLMNLLRKARVKYISLEYTCFGREILTNTVIRKPKKKTFPQAVFCVSGFKNSGKTFLITRLINEFIAEGYSVGVIKHDGHRYEMDRKGTDTYEFLRAGARQTAIFAAEQFSLNFRETASDARLLNFFSECGVVVIEGLKNSPYPKIEMTGSGGESVCDPKTLICIAAERDPRQINQIPVFDRDDIRGIFSCVKKYFRLGEK
;
A
#
# COMPACT_ATOMS: atom_id res chain seq x y z
N MET A 1 -30.23 18.87 2.03
CA MET A 1 -30.11 17.53 2.65
C MET A 1 -29.59 17.60 4.10
N LEU A 2 -28.55 18.38 4.39
CA LEU A 2 -28.04 18.59 5.78
C LEU A 2 -29.10 19.11 6.78
N PRO A 3 -29.89 20.16 6.48
CA PRO A 3 -30.88 20.65 7.42
C PRO A 3 -31.93 19.60 7.83
N LEU A 4 -32.32 18.73 6.88
CA LEU A 4 -33.25 17.64 7.14
C LEU A 4 -32.68 16.57 8.09
N ILE A 5 -31.37 16.31 7.99
CA ILE A 5 -30.68 15.35 8.87
C ILE A 5 -30.54 15.95 10.28
N GLU A 6 -30.18 17.23 10.39
CA GLU A 6 -30.10 17.94 11.68
C GLU A 6 -31.44 18.02 12.40
N GLU A 7 -32.50 18.28 11.63
CA GLU A 7 -33.88 18.32 12.17
C GLU A 7 -34.33 16.92 12.62
N ALA A 8 -34.06 15.88 11.83
CA ALA A 8 -34.43 14.51 12.19
C ALA A 8 -33.64 13.98 13.41
N VAL A 9 -32.37 14.36 13.56
CA VAL A 9 -31.58 14.04 14.75
C VAL A 9 -32.13 14.77 15.97
N ARG A 10 -32.49 16.05 15.84
CA ARG A 10 -33.04 16.87 16.93
C ARG A 10 -34.44 16.43 17.35
N THR A 11 -35.28 15.99 16.40
CA THR A 11 -36.66 15.58 16.63
C THR A 11 -36.83 14.09 16.92
N GLY A 12 -35.75 13.30 16.79
CA GLY A 12 -35.77 11.85 16.99
C GLY A 12 -36.58 11.11 15.93
N ASP A 13 -36.60 11.61 14.68
CA ASP A 13 -37.35 10.96 13.60
C ASP A 13 -36.84 9.51 13.33
N HIS A 14 -37.61 8.57 13.87
CA HIS A 14 -37.31 7.15 13.81
C HIS A 14 -37.24 6.59 12.37
N LYS A 15 -37.91 7.20 11.38
CA LYS A 15 -37.87 6.75 9.99
C LYS A 15 -36.51 7.04 9.36
N LEU A 16 -35.99 8.24 9.56
CA LEU A 16 -34.67 8.62 9.07
C LEU A 16 -33.57 7.89 9.83
N MET A 17 -33.71 7.76 11.17
CA MET A 17 -32.78 6.98 12.00
C MET A 17 -32.73 5.51 11.60
N ASN A 18 -33.84 4.90 11.19
CA ASN A 18 -33.88 3.53 10.69
C ASN A 18 -33.21 3.40 9.32
N LEU A 19 -33.38 4.38 8.44
CA LEU A 19 -32.67 4.44 7.15
C LEU A 19 -31.16 4.58 7.34
N LEU A 20 -30.72 5.42 8.26
CA LEU A 20 -29.30 5.62 8.59
C LEU A 20 -28.67 4.37 9.23
N ARG A 21 -29.41 3.65 10.10
CA ARG A 21 -28.98 2.36 10.66
C ARG A 21 -28.83 1.28 9.59
N LYS A 22 -29.76 1.19 8.65
CA LYS A 22 -29.68 0.27 7.50
C LYS A 22 -28.50 0.58 6.59
N ALA A 23 -28.13 1.84 6.45
CA ALA A 23 -26.97 2.30 5.69
C ALA A 23 -25.63 2.06 6.40
N ARG A 24 -25.60 1.45 7.62
CA ARG A 24 -24.40 1.24 8.44
C ARG A 24 -23.57 2.51 8.66
N VAL A 25 -24.24 3.65 8.81
CA VAL A 25 -23.58 4.93 9.10
C VAL A 25 -23.09 4.90 10.55
N LYS A 26 -21.79 5.05 10.77
CA LYS A 26 -21.23 5.29 12.10
C LYS A 26 -21.35 6.78 12.42
N TYR A 27 -22.08 7.10 13.49
CA TYR A 27 -22.13 8.46 13.99
C TYR A 27 -20.82 8.75 14.74
N ILE A 28 -20.17 9.84 14.38
CA ILE A 28 -19.08 10.42 15.17
C ILE A 28 -19.67 11.67 15.79
N SER A 29 -19.75 11.72 17.14
CA SER A 29 -20.10 12.96 17.82
C SER A 29 -19.00 13.98 17.58
N LEU A 30 -19.35 15.09 16.93
CA LEU A 30 -18.40 16.17 16.62
C LEU A 30 -18.14 17.09 17.81
N GLU A 31 -18.86 16.90 18.93
CA GLU A 31 -18.70 17.71 20.15
C GLU A 31 -17.31 17.60 20.78
N TYR A 32 -16.58 16.51 20.47
CA TYR A 32 -15.23 16.23 20.96
C TYR A 32 -14.16 16.21 19.88
N THR A 33 -14.47 16.69 18.67
CA THR A 33 -13.48 16.79 17.60
C THR A 33 -12.98 18.22 17.49
N CYS A 34 -11.67 18.41 17.27
CA CYS A 34 -11.07 19.70 16.96
C CYS A 34 -11.48 20.25 15.58
N PHE A 35 -12.36 19.56 14.86
CA PHE A 35 -12.83 19.94 13.55
C PHE A 35 -14.16 20.70 13.69
N GLY A 36 -14.13 21.99 13.39
CA GLY A 36 -15.29 22.87 13.45
C GLY A 36 -16.36 22.54 12.40
N ARG A 37 -17.49 23.25 12.47
CA ARG A 37 -18.67 23.10 11.58
C ARG A 37 -18.37 23.17 10.07
N GLU A 38 -17.26 23.75 9.67
CA GLU A 38 -16.88 23.93 8.27
C GLU A 38 -16.61 22.61 7.52
N ILE A 39 -16.23 21.53 8.23
CA ILE A 39 -16.03 20.21 7.60
C ILE A 39 -17.35 19.61 7.13
N LEU A 40 -18.46 19.91 7.79
CA LEU A 40 -19.76 19.35 7.40
C LEU A 40 -20.35 19.99 6.14
N THR A 41 -19.94 21.19 5.77
CA THR A 41 -20.46 21.87 4.59
C THR A 41 -19.87 21.36 3.27
N ASN A 42 -18.69 20.72 3.32
CA ASN A 42 -18.00 20.17 2.15
C ASN A 42 -17.90 18.64 2.14
N THR A 43 -18.46 17.98 3.14
CA THR A 43 -18.46 16.51 3.18
C THR A 43 -19.57 15.99 2.26
N VAL A 44 -19.25 15.84 0.99
CA VAL A 44 -20.00 14.91 0.15
C VAL A 44 -19.83 13.54 0.81
N ILE A 45 -20.90 12.97 1.36
CA ILE A 45 -20.93 11.57 1.79
C ILE A 45 -20.73 10.75 0.50
N ARG A 46 -19.49 10.59 0.10
CA ARG A 46 -19.16 9.58 -0.91
C ARG A 46 -19.52 8.27 -0.25
N LYS A 47 -20.41 7.49 -0.88
CA LYS A 47 -20.57 6.07 -0.51
C LYS A 47 -19.17 5.51 -0.32
N PRO A 48 -18.88 4.80 0.80
CA PRO A 48 -17.58 4.20 0.96
C PRO A 48 -17.32 3.42 -0.32
N LYS A 49 -16.28 3.80 -1.05
CA LYS A 49 -15.83 3.00 -2.20
C LYS A 49 -15.74 1.58 -1.64
N LYS A 50 -16.35 0.59 -2.32
CA LYS A 50 -16.11 -0.82 -1.97
C LYS A 50 -14.61 -0.92 -1.73
N LYS A 51 -14.18 -1.45 -0.56
CA LYS A 51 -12.76 -1.73 -0.33
C LYS A 51 -12.33 -2.62 -1.49
N THR A 52 -11.73 -2.03 -2.49
CA THR A 52 -11.13 -2.74 -3.61
C THR A 52 -9.74 -3.08 -3.14
N PHE A 53 -9.46 -4.37 -2.98
CA PHE A 53 -8.08 -4.80 -2.80
C PHE A 53 -7.28 -4.44 -4.06
N PRO A 54 -5.97 -4.17 -3.94
CA PRO A 54 -5.11 -4.00 -5.10
C PRO A 54 -5.28 -5.16 -6.08
N GLN A 55 -5.32 -4.86 -7.38
CA GLN A 55 -5.42 -5.88 -8.43
C GLN A 55 -4.18 -6.77 -8.48
N ALA A 56 -3.03 -6.21 -8.12
CA ALA A 56 -1.78 -6.92 -8.04
C ALA A 56 -1.01 -6.55 -6.75
N VAL A 57 -0.56 -7.58 -6.04
CA VAL A 57 0.37 -7.45 -4.91
C VAL A 57 1.50 -8.42 -5.13
N PHE A 58 2.72 -7.93 -5.25
CA PHE A 58 3.91 -8.77 -5.46
C PHE A 58 5.14 -8.21 -4.75
N CYS A 59 6.11 -9.08 -4.52
CA CYS A 59 7.38 -8.71 -3.93
C CYS A 59 8.47 -8.53 -4.99
N VAL A 60 9.43 -7.66 -4.69
CA VAL A 60 10.75 -7.66 -5.33
C VAL A 60 11.75 -8.07 -4.27
N SER A 61 12.30 -9.26 -4.41
CA SER A 61 13.17 -9.90 -3.42
C SER A 61 14.56 -10.19 -3.98
N GLY A 62 15.49 -10.59 -3.14
CA GLY A 62 16.87 -10.87 -3.52
C GLY A 62 17.86 -10.40 -2.46
N PHE A 63 19.14 -10.60 -2.71
CA PHE A 63 20.20 -10.20 -1.78
C PHE A 63 20.26 -8.69 -1.56
N LYS A 64 20.94 -8.30 -0.49
CA LYS A 64 21.24 -6.88 -0.22
C LYS A 64 22.06 -6.32 -1.39
N ASN A 65 21.77 -5.09 -1.80
CA ASN A 65 22.43 -4.39 -2.90
C ASN A 65 22.28 -5.04 -4.29
N SER A 66 21.28 -5.91 -4.50
CA SER A 66 21.00 -6.51 -5.81
C SER A 66 20.28 -5.58 -6.80
N GLY A 67 20.04 -4.31 -6.46
CA GLY A 67 19.34 -3.36 -7.33
C GLY A 67 17.81 -3.34 -7.21
N LYS A 68 17.22 -3.96 -6.18
CA LYS A 68 15.76 -4.00 -5.99
C LYS A 68 15.09 -2.64 -6.11
N THR A 69 15.60 -1.65 -5.41
CA THR A 69 15.04 -0.29 -5.43
C THR A 69 15.09 0.31 -6.83
N PHE A 70 16.16 0.06 -7.60
CA PHE A 70 16.26 0.50 -8.99
C PHE A 70 15.17 -0.14 -9.86
N LEU A 71 14.99 -1.45 -9.79
CA LEU A 71 13.94 -2.15 -10.53
C LEU A 71 12.55 -1.64 -10.13
N ILE A 72 12.28 -1.51 -8.83
CA ILE A 72 10.98 -1.03 -8.32
C ILE A 72 10.67 0.35 -8.89
N THR A 73 11.62 1.30 -8.85
CA THR A 73 11.37 2.66 -9.37
C THR A 73 11.06 2.67 -10.86
N ARG A 74 11.67 1.79 -11.64
CA ARG A 74 11.38 1.64 -13.08
C ARG A 74 10.01 1.01 -13.32
N LEU A 75 9.65 -0.02 -12.57
CA LEU A 75 8.33 -0.64 -12.68
C LEU A 75 7.21 0.32 -12.27
N ILE A 76 7.42 1.17 -11.25
CA ILE A 76 6.48 2.21 -10.86
C ILE A 76 6.17 3.11 -12.07
N ASN A 77 7.21 3.56 -12.79
CA ASN A 77 7.03 4.43 -13.95
C ASN A 77 6.21 3.74 -15.06
N GLU A 78 6.47 2.46 -15.35
CA GLU A 78 5.70 1.70 -16.34
C GLU A 78 4.23 1.55 -15.92
N PHE A 79 3.96 1.21 -14.65
CA PHE A 79 2.59 1.10 -14.15
C PHE A 79 1.84 2.44 -14.19
N ILE A 80 2.49 3.54 -13.79
CA ILE A 80 1.91 4.88 -13.83
C ILE A 80 1.61 5.29 -15.27
N ALA A 81 2.50 5.01 -16.22
CA ALA A 81 2.32 5.29 -17.64
C ALA A 81 1.08 4.57 -18.22
N GLU A 82 0.71 3.42 -17.68
CA GLU A 82 -0.51 2.69 -18.05
C GLU A 82 -1.73 3.06 -17.18
N GLY A 83 -1.62 4.07 -16.32
CA GLY A 83 -2.74 4.61 -15.54
C GLY A 83 -3.02 3.87 -14.21
N TYR A 84 -2.14 3.00 -13.76
CA TYR A 84 -2.28 2.37 -12.43
C TYR A 84 -1.80 3.30 -11.32
N SER A 85 -2.54 3.33 -10.21
CA SER A 85 -2.03 3.85 -8.95
C SER A 85 -1.14 2.81 -8.28
N VAL A 86 0.06 3.21 -7.87
CA VAL A 86 1.07 2.29 -7.32
C VAL A 86 1.37 2.64 -5.88
N GLY A 87 1.31 1.65 -5.00
CA GLY A 87 1.78 1.73 -3.63
C GLY A 87 3.06 0.91 -3.45
N VAL A 88 3.92 1.34 -2.53
CA VAL A 88 5.14 0.60 -2.20
C VAL A 88 5.24 0.39 -0.71
N ILE A 89 5.50 -0.86 -0.31
CA ILE A 89 5.78 -1.24 1.06
C ILE A 89 7.24 -1.71 1.11
N LYS A 90 8.03 -1.12 1.99
CA LYS A 90 9.39 -1.61 2.23
C LYS A 90 9.43 -2.40 3.53
N HIS A 91 9.82 -3.67 3.45
CA HIS A 91 10.11 -4.49 4.61
C HIS A 91 11.61 -4.41 4.92
N ASP A 92 11.95 -3.85 6.06
CA ASP A 92 13.30 -3.89 6.60
C ASP A 92 13.37 -4.98 7.68
N GLY A 93 14.29 -5.94 7.52
CA GLY A 93 14.51 -7.01 8.49
C GLY A 93 15.20 -6.55 9.77
N HIS A 94 15.62 -5.30 9.84
CA HIS A 94 16.28 -4.69 10.98
C HIS A 94 15.39 -3.61 11.60
N ARG A 95 15.76 -3.17 12.81
CA ARG A 95 15.13 -1.98 13.40
C ARG A 95 15.48 -0.76 12.54
N TYR A 96 14.49 -0.05 12.07
CA TYR A 96 14.68 1.23 11.42
C TYR A 96 14.15 2.34 12.34
N GLU A 97 14.84 3.48 12.32
CA GLU A 97 14.36 4.67 13.01
C GLU A 97 13.44 5.43 12.06
N MET A 98 12.17 5.53 12.42
CA MET A 98 11.15 6.20 11.60
C MET A 98 11.30 7.72 11.62
N ASP A 99 11.86 8.25 12.68
CA ASP A 99 11.90 9.70 12.90
C ASP A 99 13.30 10.13 13.32
N ARG A 100 13.66 11.36 12.99
CA ARG A 100 14.97 11.90 13.36
C ARG A 100 14.95 12.33 14.83
N LYS A 101 15.97 11.90 15.57
CA LYS A 101 16.22 12.37 16.93
C LYS A 101 16.21 13.91 16.96
N GLY A 102 15.39 14.49 17.86
CA GLY A 102 15.25 15.93 18.03
C GLY A 102 14.10 16.57 17.25
N THR A 103 13.25 15.77 16.56
CA THR A 103 11.97 16.27 16.03
C THR A 103 10.85 16.12 17.07
N ASP A 104 9.81 16.94 16.98
CA ASP A 104 8.67 16.88 17.92
C ASP A 104 7.98 15.52 17.90
N THR A 105 7.78 14.95 16.71
CA THR A 105 7.15 13.63 16.55
C THR A 105 7.98 12.51 17.17
N TYR A 106 9.30 12.60 17.10
CA TYR A 106 10.20 11.68 17.80
C TYR A 106 10.05 11.79 19.32
N GLU A 107 9.99 13.02 19.87
CA GLU A 107 9.84 13.22 21.31
C GLU A 107 8.44 12.76 21.79
N PHE A 108 7.38 12.95 21.00
CA PHE A 108 6.06 12.41 21.32
C PHE A 108 6.06 10.88 21.43
N LEU A 109 6.70 10.19 20.47
CA LEU A 109 6.82 8.72 20.51
C LEU A 109 7.67 8.26 21.71
N ARG A 110 8.74 8.99 22.06
CA ARG A 110 9.54 8.71 23.25
C ARG A 110 8.76 8.90 24.55
N ALA A 111 7.91 9.92 24.61
CA ALA A 111 7.05 10.19 25.76
C ALA A 111 5.96 9.12 25.95
N GLY A 112 5.80 8.20 24.99
CA GLY A 112 4.88 7.07 25.09
C GLY A 112 3.66 7.17 24.15
N ALA A 113 3.60 8.13 23.24
CA ALA A 113 2.55 8.16 22.24
C ALA A 113 2.58 6.87 21.41
N ARG A 114 1.43 6.25 21.24
CA ARG A 114 1.27 5.05 20.39
C ARG A 114 1.36 5.37 18.92
N GLN A 115 0.93 6.56 18.53
CA GLN A 115 0.84 7.01 17.14
C GLN A 115 1.16 8.50 17.09
N THR A 116 1.80 8.93 16.01
CA THR A 116 1.96 10.34 15.68
C THR A 116 1.54 10.59 14.25
N ALA A 117 1.08 11.79 13.98
CA ALA A 117 0.79 12.26 12.64
C ALA A 117 1.43 13.63 12.43
N ILE A 118 1.95 13.84 11.25
CA ILE A 118 2.34 15.15 10.75
C ILE A 118 1.63 15.38 9.42
N PHE A 119 1.05 16.53 9.23
CA PHE A 119 0.36 16.86 7.99
C PHE A 119 0.60 18.30 7.57
N ALA A 120 0.52 18.51 6.29
CA ALA A 120 0.59 19.82 5.62
C ALA A 120 -0.49 19.89 4.53
N ALA A 121 -0.53 20.98 3.75
CA ALA A 121 -1.58 21.19 2.75
C ALA A 121 -1.70 20.04 1.73
N GLU A 122 -0.58 19.43 1.32
CA GLU A 122 -0.55 18.46 0.21
C GLU A 122 -0.06 17.06 0.61
N GLN A 123 0.37 16.88 1.86
CA GLN A 123 0.93 15.62 2.32
C GLN A 123 0.71 15.39 3.81
N PHE A 124 0.69 14.12 4.19
CA PHE A 124 0.71 13.71 5.60
C PHE A 124 1.53 12.43 5.79
N SER A 125 2.00 12.25 7.01
CA SER A 125 2.65 11.01 7.44
C SER A 125 2.04 10.52 8.73
N LEU A 126 1.94 9.20 8.87
CA LEU A 126 1.45 8.53 10.06
C LEU A 126 2.52 7.55 10.55
N ASN A 127 2.86 7.65 11.82
CA ASN A 127 3.80 6.74 12.48
C ASN A 127 3.06 5.94 13.55
N PHE A 128 3.22 4.62 13.53
CA PHE A 128 2.64 3.70 14.50
C PHE A 128 3.75 2.95 15.22
N ARG A 129 3.76 2.99 16.54
CA ARG A 129 4.69 2.22 17.36
C ARG A 129 4.08 0.86 17.72
N GLU A 130 3.90 0.02 16.70
CA GLU A 130 3.33 -1.30 16.88
C GLU A 130 3.73 -2.24 15.73
N THR A 131 3.61 -3.54 15.97
CA THR A 131 3.79 -4.54 14.91
C THR A 131 2.57 -4.51 13.98
N ALA A 132 2.80 -4.45 12.68
CA ALA A 132 1.74 -4.53 11.69
C ALA A 132 1.79 -5.89 10.97
N SER A 133 0.62 -6.52 10.77
CA SER A 133 0.51 -7.64 9.84
C SER A 133 0.43 -7.12 8.40
N ASP A 134 0.85 -7.96 7.45
CA ASP A 134 0.77 -7.64 6.01
C ASP A 134 -0.64 -7.22 5.60
N ALA A 135 -1.66 -7.93 6.08
CA ALA A 135 -3.06 -7.61 5.79
C ALA A 135 -3.45 -6.22 6.30
N ARG A 136 -2.93 -5.79 7.46
CA ARG A 136 -3.17 -4.45 7.99
C ARG A 136 -2.48 -3.40 7.14
N LEU A 137 -1.22 -3.64 6.73
CA LEU A 137 -0.51 -2.74 5.84
C LEU A 137 -1.23 -2.60 4.51
N LEU A 138 -1.62 -3.70 3.87
CA LEU A 138 -2.35 -3.68 2.60
C LEU A 138 -3.67 -2.92 2.66
N ASN A 139 -4.33 -2.85 3.82
CA ASN A 139 -5.53 -2.03 3.99
C ASN A 139 -5.28 -0.52 3.77
N PHE A 140 -4.09 -0.01 4.09
CA PHE A 140 -3.72 1.38 3.80
C PHE A 140 -3.53 1.63 2.31
N PHE A 141 -3.29 0.59 1.52
CA PHE A 141 -3.07 0.63 0.07
C PHE A 141 -4.29 0.19 -0.75
N SER A 142 -5.48 0.13 -0.13
CA SER A 142 -6.70 -0.36 -0.78
C SER A 142 -7.16 0.48 -1.98
N GLU A 143 -6.67 1.70 -2.12
CA GLU A 143 -6.93 2.56 -3.28
C GLU A 143 -5.87 2.46 -4.38
N CYS A 144 -4.79 1.69 -4.14
CA CYS A 144 -3.78 1.42 -5.15
C CYS A 144 -4.22 0.28 -6.07
N GLY A 145 -4.00 0.42 -7.37
CA GLY A 145 -4.23 -0.65 -8.33
C GLY A 145 -3.16 -1.74 -8.21
N VAL A 146 -1.93 -1.34 -7.90
CA VAL A 146 -0.77 -2.23 -7.76
C VAL A 146 -0.03 -1.90 -6.48
N VAL A 147 0.38 -2.93 -5.73
CA VAL A 147 1.25 -2.78 -4.56
C VAL A 147 2.51 -3.61 -4.74
N VAL A 148 3.65 -2.95 -4.66
CA VAL A 148 4.97 -3.59 -4.71
C VAL A 148 5.56 -3.63 -3.30
N ILE A 149 6.04 -4.79 -2.88
CA ILE A 149 6.69 -4.96 -1.57
C ILE A 149 8.19 -5.20 -1.79
N GLU A 150 9.04 -4.32 -1.31
CA GLU A 150 10.48 -4.57 -1.30
C GLU A 150 10.85 -5.51 -0.14
N GLY A 151 11.41 -6.67 -0.46
CA GLY A 151 11.85 -7.66 0.53
C GLY A 151 10.93 -8.88 0.63
N LEU A 152 10.68 -9.36 1.84
CA LEU A 152 9.81 -10.51 2.16
C LEU A 152 10.12 -11.80 1.35
N LYS A 153 11.40 -12.16 1.23
CA LYS A 153 11.83 -13.33 0.43
C LYS A 153 11.13 -14.64 0.81
N ASN A 154 10.78 -14.81 2.08
CA ASN A 154 10.16 -16.03 2.60
C ASN A 154 8.62 -15.95 2.66
N SER A 155 7.98 -14.89 2.15
CA SER A 155 6.53 -14.74 2.14
C SER A 155 5.88 -15.59 1.04
N PRO A 156 4.58 -15.87 1.14
CA PRO A 156 3.85 -16.57 0.08
C PRO A 156 3.46 -15.66 -1.11
N TYR A 157 3.74 -14.37 -1.05
CA TYR A 157 3.42 -13.46 -2.15
C TYR A 157 4.16 -13.81 -3.42
N PRO A 158 3.51 -13.68 -4.60
CA PRO A 158 4.19 -13.74 -5.87
C PRO A 158 5.35 -12.73 -5.91
N LYS A 159 6.46 -13.08 -6.54
CA LYS A 159 7.63 -12.21 -6.49
C LYS A 159 8.51 -12.24 -7.73
N ILE A 160 9.17 -11.13 -7.95
CA ILE A 160 10.33 -11.02 -8.82
C ILE A 160 11.56 -11.22 -7.96
N GLU A 161 12.41 -12.16 -8.32
CA GLU A 161 13.68 -12.31 -7.63
C GLU A 161 14.80 -11.64 -8.40
N MET A 162 15.55 -10.78 -7.72
CA MET A 162 16.78 -10.22 -8.25
C MET A 162 17.97 -11.05 -7.80
N THR A 163 18.59 -11.76 -8.73
CA THR A 163 19.83 -12.50 -8.47
C THR A 163 21.04 -11.62 -8.79
N GLY A 164 22.10 -11.78 -8.00
CA GLY A 164 23.41 -11.19 -8.32
C GLY A 164 24.18 -12.00 -9.35
N SER A 165 25.43 -11.60 -9.60
CA SER A 165 26.35 -12.23 -10.56
C SER A 165 26.60 -13.73 -10.31
N GLY A 166 26.36 -14.23 -9.10
CA GLY A 166 26.46 -15.65 -8.73
C GLY A 166 25.28 -16.52 -9.13
N GLY A 167 24.15 -15.91 -9.52
CA GLY A 167 22.94 -16.64 -9.96
C GLY A 167 22.22 -17.43 -8.86
N GLU A 168 22.62 -17.28 -7.59
CA GLU A 168 21.97 -17.99 -6.48
C GLU A 168 20.57 -17.43 -6.22
N SER A 169 19.59 -18.34 -6.12
CA SER A 169 18.22 -18.03 -5.76
C SER A 169 18.03 -18.21 -4.25
N VAL A 170 17.28 -17.27 -3.62
CA VAL A 170 16.96 -17.28 -2.19
C VAL A 170 15.47 -17.34 -1.92
N CYS A 171 14.65 -17.35 -2.96
CA CYS A 171 13.21 -17.40 -2.87
C CYS A 171 12.68 -18.82 -3.20
N ASP A 172 11.51 -19.17 -2.66
CA ASP A 172 10.82 -20.40 -3.06
C ASP A 172 10.40 -20.30 -4.55
N PRO A 173 10.87 -21.20 -5.43
CA PRO A 173 10.53 -21.19 -6.84
C PRO A 173 9.02 -21.16 -7.14
N LYS A 174 8.19 -21.72 -6.25
CA LYS A 174 6.72 -21.74 -6.40
C LYS A 174 6.10 -20.33 -6.30
N THR A 175 6.82 -19.38 -5.75
CA THR A 175 6.34 -17.99 -5.59
C THR A 175 6.90 -17.06 -6.67
N LEU A 176 7.78 -17.55 -7.56
CA LEU A 176 8.42 -16.69 -8.53
C LEU A 176 7.55 -16.44 -9.76
N ILE A 177 7.33 -15.16 -10.06
CA ILE A 177 6.77 -14.69 -11.33
C ILE A 177 7.85 -14.77 -12.41
N CYS A 178 9.02 -14.21 -12.08
CA CYS A 178 10.22 -14.22 -12.92
C CYS A 178 11.48 -13.94 -12.09
N ILE A 179 12.61 -14.13 -12.71
CA ILE A 179 13.93 -13.79 -12.17
C ILE A 179 14.52 -12.65 -13.02
N ALA A 180 15.07 -11.64 -12.36
CA ALA A 180 15.85 -10.58 -12.96
C ALA A 180 17.33 -10.82 -12.62
N ALA A 181 18.13 -11.22 -13.62
CA ALA A 181 19.54 -11.60 -13.47
C ALA A 181 20.48 -10.54 -14.05
N GLU A 182 21.70 -10.48 -13.53
CA GLU A 182 22.71 -9.53 -14.03
C GLU A 182 23.32 -9.94 -15.36
N ARG A 183 23.39 -11.23 -15.64
CA ARG A 183 23.92 -11.79 -16.91
C ARG A 183 23.36 -13.19 -17.13
N ASP A 184 23.20 -13.55 -18.41
CA ASP A 184 22.89 -14.88 -18.96
C ASP A 184 21.56 -15.48 -18.42
N PRO A 185 20.44 -15.21 -19.11
CA PRO A 185 19.13 -15.75 -18.75
C PRO A 185 19.03 -17.24 -19.06
N ARG A 186 19.62 -18.10 -18.24
CA ARG A 186 19.31 -19.53 -18.30
C ARG A 186 17.94 -19.75 -17.69
N GLN A 187 17.06 -20.43 -18.40
CA GLN A 187 15.80 -20.85 -17.82
C GLN A 187 16.06 -21.72 -16.58
N ILE A 188 15.58 -21.27 -15.44
CA ILE A 188 15.59 -22.03 -14.19
C ILE A 188 14.20 -22.61 -13.98
N ASN A 189 14.05 -23.91 -14.14
CA ASN A 189 12.80 -24.65 -13.82
C ASN A 189 11.52 -24.05 -14.44
N GLN A 190 11.54 -23.66 -15.72
CA GLN A 190 10.41 -23.03 -16.44
C GLN A 190 10.02 -21.62 -15.94
N ILE A 191 10.76 -21.04 -15.03
CA ILE A 191 10.55 -19.66 -14.58
C ILE A 191 11.19 -18.73 -15.62
N PRO A 192 10.46 -17.70 -16.11
CA PRO A 192 11.04 -16.70 -17.02
C PRO A 192 12.20 -15.97 -16.36
N VAL A 193 13.31 -15.86 -17.09
CA VAL A 193 14.48 -15.11 -16.66
C VAL A 193 14.71 -13.95 -17.62
N PHE A 194 14.89 -12.77 -17.07
CA PHE A 194 15.13 -11.53 -17.81
C PHE A 194 16.47 -10.94 -17.39
N ASP A 195 17.11 -10.19 -18.31
CA ASP A 195 18.13 -9.25 -17.90
C ASP A 195 17.51 -8.24 -16.90
N ARG A 196 18.24 -7.88 -15.85
CA ARG A 196 17.73 -6.95 -14.83
C ARG A 196 17.39 -5.56 -15.38
N ASP A 197 17.96 -5.19 -16.54
CA ASP A 197 17.70 -3.93 -17.21
C ASP A 197 16.58 -4.06 -18.28
N ASP A 198 16.08 -5.27 -18.54
CA ASP A 198 14.88 -5.48 -19.38
C ASP A 198 13.59 -5.19 -18.61
N ILE A 199 13.42 -3.93 -18.26
CA ILE A 199 12.25 -3.46 -17.49
C ILE A 199 10.94 -3.80 -18.20
N ARG A 200 10.88 -3.67 -19.53
CA ARG A 200 9.66 -3.93 -20.31
C ARG A 200 9.29 -5.42 -20.34
N GLY A 201 10.26 -6.30 -20.47
CA GLY A 201 10.05 -7.74 -20.39
C GLY A 201 9.53 -8.16 -19.03
N ILE A 202 10.17 -7.68 -17.95
CA ILE A 202 9.75 -7.92 -16.58
C ILE A 202 8.33 -7.38 -16.32
N PHE A 203 8.06 -6.14 -16.73
CA PHE A 203 6.76 -5.51 -16.59
C PHE A 203 5.65 -6.30 -17.29
N SER A 204 5.90 -6.70 -18.57
CA SER A 204 4.94 -7.51 -19.35
C SER A 204 4.68 -8.86 -18.69
N CYS A 205 5.71 -9.49 -18.12
CA CYS A 205 5.57 -10.74 -17.38
C CYS A 205 4.68 -10.59 -16.16
N VAL A 206 4.86 -9.53 -15.36
CA VAL A 206 4.03 -9.23 -14.20
C VAL A 206 2.59 -8.96 -14.62
N LYS A 207 2.37 -8.15 -15.66
CA LYS A 207 1.03 -7.90 -16.19
C LYS A 207 0.30 -9.17 -16.58
N LYS A 208 0.97 -10.04 -17.32
CA LYS A 208 0.44 -11.34 -17.74
C LYS A 208 0.09 -12.22 -16.52
N TYR A 209 0.96 -12.29 -15.53
CA TYR A 209 0.73 -13.07 -14.31
C TYR A 209 -0.56 -12.66 -13.59
N PHE A 210 -0.78 -11.37 -13.42
CA PHE A 210 -1.95 -10.82 -12.72
C PHE A 210 -3.13 -10.51 -13.65
N ARG A 211 -3.03 -10.79 -14.97
CA ARG A 211 -4.05 -10.44 -15.99
C ARG A 211 -4.46 -8.98 -15.96
N LEU A 212 -3.48 -8.10 -15.76
CA LEU A 212 -3.73 -6.67 -15.70
C LEU A 212 -4.07 -6.13 -17.09
N GLY A 213 -5.17 -5.37 -17.19
CA GLY A 213 -5.65 -4.80 -18.47
C GLY A 213 -6.48 -5.75 -19.31
N GLU A 214 -6.66 -7.01 -18.91
CA GLU A 214 -7.65 -7.91 -19.54
C GLU A 214 -9.05 -7.55 -19.02
N LYS A 215 -9.96 -7.22 -19.92
CA LYS A 215 -11.40 -6.97 -19.65
C LYS A 215 -12.19 -8.23 -19.87
#